data_5dd64ac79d22b06d006460aa970f508f
#
_entry.id   5dd64ac79d22b06d006460aa970f508f
#
_cell.length_a   1.000
_cell.length_b   1.000
_cell.length_c   1.000
_cell.angle_alpha   90.00
_cell.angle_beta   90.00
_cell.angle_gamma   90.00
#
_symmetry.space_group_name_H-M   'P 1'
#
loop_
_entity.id
_entity.type
_entity.pdbx_description
1 polymer ?
#
loop_
_entity_poly.entity_id
_entity_poly.type
_entity_poly.pdbx_seq_one_letter_code
_entity_poly.pdbx_strand_id
1 'polypeptide(L)'
;MAITNVKFDHPIFEVFQESGRLAAANVIGYFRSEPRANAAVLARFEDGSPALVEARTGKGRVLLFTSSLGPSWNDLPLTPLYLPFIHQMVRYAGTREDNSWYGLGQTFTVAKQKDAAPPPVDTPGGARLSENRLT
;
A
#
# COMPACT_ATOMS: atom_id res chain seq x y z
N MET A 1 17.49 -4.69 -18.14
CA MET A 1 17.59 -5.31 -16.80
C MET A 1 16.20 -5.62 -16.27
N ALA A 2 16.03 -6.64 -15.46
CA ALA A 2 14.75 -7.03 -14.90
C ALA A 2 14.54 -6.49 -13.48
N ILE A 3 13.27 -6.48 -13.03
CA ILE A 3 12.94 -6.25 -11.63
C ILE A 3 13.08 -7.60 -10.91
N THR A 4 13.94 -7.64 -9.91
CA THR A 4 14.26 -8.85 -9.14
C THR A 4 14.06 -8.57 -7.64
N ASN A 5 14.32 -9.57 -6.81
CA ASN A 5 14.29 -9.44 -5.35
C ASN A 5 13.03 -8.72 -4.83
N VAL A 6 11.88 -9.20 -5.29
CA VAL A 6 10.55 -8.66 -4.96
C VAL A 6 10.12 -9.24 -3.61
N LYS A 7 9.62 -8.39 -2.71
CA LYS A 7 9.00 -8.82 -1.45
C LYS A 7 7.58 -9.29 -1.71
N PHE A 8 7.41 -10.55 -2.05
CA PHE A 8 6.11 -11.14 -2.36
C PHE A 8 5.15 -11.26 -1.17
N ASP A 9 5.64 -11.13 0.06
CA ASP A 9 4.85 -11.02 1.28
C ASP A 9 4.17 -9.63 1.44
N HIS A 10 4.54 -8.68 0.58
CA HIS A 10 3.97 -7.34 0.61
C HIS A 10 2.64 -7.28 -0.17
N PRO A 11 1.58 -6.58 0.34
CA PRO A 11 0.25 -6.53 -0.29
C PRO A 11 0.24 -6.09 -1.76
N ILE A 12 1.20 -5.26 -2.19
CA ILE A 12 1.32 -4.84 -3.59
C ILE A 12 1.65 -6.04 -4.50
N PHE A 13 2.44 -7.00 -4.01
CA PHE A 13 2.99 -8.09 -4.81
C PHE A 13 2.31 -9.44 -4.58
N GLU A 14 1.43 -9.53 -3.59
CA GLU A 14 0.75 -10.78 -3.22
C GLU A 14 0.03 -11.43 -4.43
N VAL A 15 -0.62 -10.63 -5.27
CA VAL A 15 -1.32 -11.11 -6.47
C VAL A 15 -0.39 -11.63 -7.57
N PHE A 16 0.92 -11.36 -7.45
CA PHE A 16 1.93 -11.76 -8.44
C PHE A 16 2.75 -12.97 -8.02
N GLN A 17 2.54 -13.52 -6.81
CA GLN A 17 3.30 -14.66 -6.28
C GLN A 17 3.27 -15.86 -7.22
N GLU A 18 2.12 -16.18 -7.77
CA GLU A 18 1.94 -17.34 -8.65
C GLU A 18 2.44 -17.10 -10.08
N SER A 19 2.50 -15.83 -10.50
CA SER A 19 2.81 -15.53 -11.91
C SER A 19 4.30 -15.36 -12.19
N GLY A 20 5.14 -15.06 -11.18
CA GLY A 20 6.60 -14.89 -11.32
C GLY A 20 7.06 -13.85 -12.37
N ARG A 21 6.11 -13.15 -13.01
CA ARG A 21 6.30 -12.43 -14.26
C ARG A 21 6.70 -10.97 -14.13
N LEU A 22 6.76 -10.40 -12.93
CA LEU A 22 7.29 -9.04 -12.77
C LEU A 22 8.75 -8.92 -13.25
N ALA A 23 9.50 -10.03 -13.17
CA ALA A 23 10.84 -10.13 -13.73
C ALA A 23 10.88 -10.13 -15.27
N ALA A 24 9.74 -10.25 -15.96
CA ALA A 24 9.69 -10.25 -17.42
C ALA A 24 9.75 -8.84 -18.03
N ALA A 25 9.54 -7.79 -17.24
CA ALA A 25 9.65 -6.41 -17.72
C ALA A 25 11.12 -6.02 -17.92
N ASN A 26 11.46 -5.55 -19.10
CA ASN A 26 12.80 -5.07 -19.39
C ASN A 26 12.89 -3.57 -19.08
N VAL A 27 13.78 -3.21 -18.17
CA VAL A 27 14.05 -1.82 -17.76
C VAL A 27 15.36 -1.36 -18.35
N ILE A 28 15.33 -0.25 -19.09
CA ILE A 28 16.49 0.37 -19.74
C ILE A 28 16.94 1.66 -19.04
N GLY A 29 16.06 2.24 -18.20
CA GLY A 29 16.36 3.47 -17.47
C GLY A 29 15.66 3.53 -16.13
N TYR A 30 16.36 4.10 -15.13
CA TYR A 30 15.79 4.37 -13.79
C TYR A 30 16.58 5.48 -13.11
N PHE A 31 16.00 6.14 -12.12
CA PHE A 31 16.69 7.07 -11.25
C PHE A 31 17.40 6.33 -10.12
N ARG A 32 18.70 6.54 -10.00
CA ARG A 32 19.43 6.03 -8.85
C ARG A 32 18.96 6.73 -7.58
N SER A 33 18.53 5.96 -6.60
CA SER A 33 18.02 6.46 -5.34
C SER A 33 18.69 5.76 -4.16
N GLU A 34 18.93 6.51 -3.10
CA GLU A 34 19.43 6.00 -1.82
C GLU A 34 18.31 6.17 -0.78
N PRO A 35 17.57 5.10 -0.48
CA PRO A 35 16.49 5.16 0.50
C PRO A 35 17.03 5.50 1.89
N ARG A 36 16.34 6.41 2.60
CA ARG A 36 16.66 6.70 3.99
C ARG A 36 16.36 5.50 4.90
N ALA A 37 16.90 5.51 6.12
CA ALA A 37 16.74 4.41 7.09
C ALA A 37 15.28 4.08 7.44
N ASN A 38 14.35 5.04 7.30
CA ASN A 38 12.92 4.85 7.53
C ASN A 38 12.13 4.41 6.28
N ALA A 39 12.80 4.16 5.17
CA ALA A 39 12.18 3.69 3.95
C ALA A 39 12.46 2.21 3.71
N ALA A 40 11.45 1.47 3.27
CA ALA A 40 11.54 0.07 2.96
C ALA A 40 11.70 -0.13 1.43
N VAL A 41 12.70 -0.91 1.02
CA VAL A 41 12.83 -1.32 -0.38
C VAL A 41 11.97 -2.56 -0.60
N LEU A 42 10.99 -2.45 -1.48
CA LEU A 42 10.02 -3.50 -1.79
C LEU A 42 10.41 -4.35 -2.99
N ALA A 43 11.16 -3.78 -3.94
CA ALA A 43 11.72 -4.48 -5.09
C ALA A 43 13.04 -3.83 -5.52
N ARG A 44 13.91 -4.60 -6.16
CA ARG A 44 15.20 -4.15 -6.69
C ARG A 44 15.33 -4.51 -8.16
N PHE A 45 16.18 -3.81 -8.87
CA PHE A 45 16.68 -4.23 -10.17
C PHE A 45 17.80 -5.27 -10.04
N GLU A 46 18.18 -5.90 -11.16
CA GLU A 46 19.25 -6.91 -11.20
C GLU A 46 20.60 -6.39 -10.68
N ASP A 47 20.87 -5.10 -10.84
CA ASP A 47 22.09 -4.45 -10.33
C ASP A 47 22.03 -4.11 -8.83
N GLY A 48 20.96 -4.50 -8.15
CA GLY A 48 20.72 -4.24 -6.72
C GLY A 48 20.13 -2.87 -6.40
N SER A 49 19.98 -1.98 -7.40
CA SER A 49 19.39 -0.66 -7.20
C SER A 49 17.90 -0.77 -6.81
N PRO A 50 17.39 0.12 -5.94
CA PRO A 50 15.98 0.10 -5.55
C PRO A 50 15.05 0.38 -6.75
N ALA A 51 14.06 -0.49 -6.98
CA ALA A 51 13.05 -0.33 -8.02
C ALA A 51 11.74 0.25 -7.46
N LEU A 52 11.29 -0.25 -6.32
CA LEU A 52 10.12 0.26 -5.61
C LEU A 52 10.48 0.47 -4.14
N VAL A 53 10.22 1.66 -3.64
CA VAL A 53 10.51 2.08 -2.27
C VAL A 53 9.24 2.58 -1.62
N GLU A 54 9.02 2.17 -0.36
CA GLU A 54 7.96 2.68 0.49
C GLU A 54 8.54 3.52 1.62
N ALA A 55 7.91 4.65 1.91
CA ALA A 55 8.16 5.44 3.10
C ALA A 55 6.85 5.83 3.78
N ARG A 56 6.86 5.93 5.11
CA ARG A 56 5.73 6.43 5.88
C ARG A 56 5.98 7.88 6.27
N THR A 57 4.97 8.73 6.08
CA THR A 57 5.02 10.15 6.45
C THR A 57 3.73 10.51 7.17
N GLY A 58 3.80 10.68 8.49
CA GLY A 58 2.62 10.86 9.33
C GLY A 58 1.69 9.63 9.25
N LYS A 59 0.44 9.86 8.89
CA LYS A 59 -0.55 8.79 8.66
C LYS A 59 -0.61 8.32 7.20
N GLY A 60 0.23 8.88 6.33
CA GLY A 60 0.26 8.57 4.91
C GLY A 60 1.41 7.65 4.51
N ARG A 61 1.30 7.10 3.32
CA ARG A 61 2.32 6.28 2.67
C ARG A 61 2.75 6.94 1.37
N VAL A 62 4.04 6.87 1.09
CA VAL A 62 4.64 7.30 -0.17
C VAL A 62 5.25 6.08 -0.84
N LEU A 63 4.89 5.85 -2.08
CA LEU A 63 5.50 4.83 -2.94
C LEU A 63 6.29 5.54 -4.03
N LEU A 64 7.54 5.18 -4.18
CA LEU A 64 8.42 5.68 -5.22
C LEU A 64 8.83 4.52 -6.12
N PHE A 65 8.34 4.52 -7.36
CA PHE A 65 8.87 3.67 -8.42
C PHE A 65 9.96 4.45 -9.15
N THR A 66 11.17 3.93 -9.19
CA THR A 66 12.35 4.66 -9.67
C THR A 66 12.53 4.66 -11.18
N SER A 67 11.74 3.87 -11.92
CA SER A 67 11.66 3.94 -13.38
C SER A 67 10.43 4.75 -13.82
N SER A 68 10.22 4.90 -15.13
CA SER A 68 9.05 5.60 -15.63
C SER A 68 7.79 4.70 -15.59
N LEU A 69 6.63 5.33 -15.51
CA LEU A 69 5.34 4.64 -15.71
C LEU A 69 4.90 4.65 -17.20
N GLY A 70 5.74 5.16 -18.06
CA GLY A 70 5.56 5.17 -19.51
C GLY A 70 6.59 4.29 -20.22
N PRO A 71 6.43 4.02 -21.53
CA PRO A 71 7.26 3.05 -22.26
C PRO A 71 8.67 3.56 -22.59
N SER A 72 9.03 4.77 -22.14
CA SER A 72 10.32 5.38 -22.50
C SER A 72 11.53 4.70 -21.85
N TRP A 73 11.35 4.14 -20.63
CA TRP A 73 12.44 3.57 -19.85
C TRP A 73 12.26 2.10 -19.50
N ASN A 74 11.11 1.55 -19.79
CA ASN A 74 10.80 0.13 -19.59
C ASN A 74 9.63 -0.29 -20.45
N ASP A 75 9.49 -1.59 -20.65
CA ASP A 75 8.36 -2.19 -21.39
C ASP A 75 7.24 -2.68 -20.47
N LEU A 76 7.31 -2.42 -19.17
CA LEU A 76 6.27 -2.78 -18.22
C LEU A 76 4.87 -2.33 -18.65
N PRO A 77 4.68 -1.08 -19.17
CA PRO A 77 3.37 -0.63 -19.67
C PRO A 77 2.81 -1.45 -20.82
N LEU A 78 3.66 -2.18 -21.52
CA LEU A 78 3.26 -3.05 -22.66
C LEU A 78 2.90 -4.47 -22.19
N THR A 79 3.07 -4.76 -20.90
CA THR A 79 2.77 -6.08 -20.33
C THR A 79 1.37 -6.13 -19.70
N PRO A 80 0.72 -7.31 -19.66
CA PRO A 80 -0.57 -7.48 -18.98
C PRO A 80 -0.50 -7.21 -17.47
N LEU A 81 0.71 -7.16 -16.91
CA LEU A 81 0.95 -6.95 -15.46
C LEU A 81 0.87 -5.50 -15.04
N TYR A 82 0.97 -4.57 -16.00
CA TYR A 82 1.02 -3.15 -15.72
C TYR A 82 -0.22 -2.65 -14.98
N LEU A 83 -1.40 -2.92 -15.50
CA LEU A 83 -2.65 -2.48 -14.86
C LEU A 83 -2.84 -3.06 -13.46
N PRO A 84 -2.68 -4.37 -13.23
CA PRO A 84 -2.71 -4.93 -11.88
C PRO A 84 -1.68 -4.30 -10.95
N PHE A 85 -0.46 -4.06 -11.42
CA PHE A 85 0.60 -3.45 -10.64
C PHE A 85 0.24 -2.02 -10.18
N ILE A 86 -0.16 -1.16 -11.11
CA ILE A 86 -0.60 0.21 -10.80
C ILE A 86 -1.80 0.19 -9.85
N HIS A 87 -2.79 -0.67 -10.13
CA HIS A 87 -3.98 -0.79 -9.29
C HIS A 87 -3.63 -1.18 -7.86
N GLN A 88 -2.73 -2.15 -7.66
CA GLN A 88 -2.28 -2.54 -6.31
C GLN A 88 -1.52 -1.43 -5.61
N MET A 89 -0.66 -0.69 -6.31
CA MET A 89 0.06 0.45 -5.73
C MET A 89 -0.92 1.54 -5.27
N VAL A 90 -1.88 1.91 -6.10
CA VAL A 90 -2.88 2.96 -5.77
C VAL A 90 -3.77 2.50 -4.62
N ARG A 91 -4.26 1.26 -4.67
CA ARG A 91 -5.08 0.68 -3.60
C ARG A 91 -4.32 0.66 -2.27
N TYR A 92 -3.09 0.18 -2.28
CA TYR A 92 -2.26 0.10 -1.08
C TYR A 92 -1.96 1.48 -0.50
N ALA A 93 -1.58 2.45 -1.35
CA ALA A 93 -1.31 3.83 -0.91
C ALA A 93 -2.56 4.52 -0.36
N GLY A 94 -3.73 4.24 -0.92
CA GLY A 94 -5.01 4.81 -0.49
C GLY A 94 -5.65 4.12 0.72
N THR A 95 -5.17 2.92 1.09
CA THR A 95 -5.71 2.21 2.26
C THR A 95 -5.21 2.87 3.53
N ARG A 96 -6.12 3.49 4.27
CA ARG A 96 -5.85 3.93 5.64
C ARG A 96 -5.77 2.71 6.55
N GLU A 97 -4.90 2.73 7.54
CA GLU A 97 -4.84 1.70 8.60
C GLU A 97 -6.07 1.73 9.52
N ASP A 98 -6.85 2.81 9.45
CA ASP A 98 -8.16 2.86 10.09
C ASP A 98 -9.12 1.99 9.28
N ASN A 99 -9.44 0.82 9.79
CA ASN A 99 -10.53 -0.01 9.27
C ASN A 99 -11.84 0.78 9.38
N SER A 100 -12.24 1.43 8.29
CA SER A 100 -13.52 2.18 8.23
C SER A 100 -14.73 1.24 8.15
N TRP A 101 -14.51 -0.07 8.01
CA TRP A 101 -15.55 -1.07 7.89
C TRP A 101 -15.37 -2.16 8.94
N TYR A 102 -16.36 -2.31 9.78
CA TYR A 102 -16.44 -3.38 10.77
C TYR A 102 -17.56 -4.34 10.36
N GLY A 103 -17.30 -5.64 10.42
CA GLY A 103 -18.32 -6.65 10.24
C GLY A 103 -19.29 -6.70 11.44
N LEU A 104 -20.49 -7.21 11.21
CA LEU A 104 -21.45 -7.43 12.28
C LEU A 104 -20.82 -8.33 13.37
N GLY A 105 -20.90 -7.89 14.63
CA GLY A 105 -20.32 -8.61 15.76
C GLY A 105 -18.84 -8.31 16.03
N GLN A 106 -18.19 -7.45 15.25
CA GLN A 106 -16.84 -6.99 15.57
C GLN A 106 -16.85 -5.83 16.56
N THR A 107 -15.97 -5.88 17.53
CA THR A 107 -15.74 -4.79 18.49
C THR A 107 -14.68 -3.85 17.91
N PHE A 108 -14.96 -2.57 17.91
CA PHE A 108 -13.98 -1.53 17.51
C PHE A 108 -13.68 -0.62 18.70
N THR A 109 -12.43 -0.15 18.76
CA THR A 109 -11.99 0.75 19.81
C THR A 109 -11.90 2.17 19.25
N VAL A 110 -12.66 3.08 19.81
CA VAL A 110 -12.58 4.51 19.47
C VAL A 110 -11.57 5.16 20.43
N ALA A 111 -10.51 5.78 19.86
CA ALA A 111 -9.57 6.54 20.66
C ALA A 111 -10.28 7.75 21.28
N LYS A 112 -10.39 7.76 22.62
CA LYS A 112 -10.97 8.86 23.37
C LYS A 112 -9.96 10.01 23.41
N GLN A 113 -10.34 11.18 22.94
CA GLN A 113 -9.61 12.41 23.20
C GLN A 113 -9.70 12.72 24.70
N LYS A 114 -8.57 13.08 25.33
CA LYS A 114 -8.37 13.10 26.79
C LYS A 114 -9.37 13.96 27.59
N ASP A 115 -10.09 14.88 26.93
CA ASP A 115 -11.05 15.79 27.56
C ASP A 115 -12.40 15.90 26.82
N ALA A 116 -12.73 14.97 25.95
CA ALA A 116 -14.00 14.98 25.23
C ALA A 116 -14.98 13.94 25.81
N ALA A 117 -16.25 14.31 25.89
CA ALA A 117 -17.35 13.38 26.17
C ALA A 117 -17.35 12.28 25.08
N PRO A 118 -17.70 11.02 25.42
CA PRO A 118 -17.78 9.96 24.44
C PRO A 118 -18.77 10.35 23.32
N PRO A 119 -18.40 10.15 22.04
CA PRO A 119 -19.30 10.48 20.94
C PRO A 119 -20.57 9.64 21.03
N PRO A 120 -21.76 10.24 20.85
CA PRO A 120 -22.98 9.46 20.81
C PRO A 120 -22.99 8.53 19.59
N VAL A 121 -23.49 7.33 19.78
CA VAL A 121 -23.67 6.35 18.70
C VAL A 121 -25.14 6.26 18.35
N ASP A 122 -25.48 6.62 17.12
CA ASP A 122 -26.83 6.45 16.60
C ASP A 122 -26.97 5.05 15.97
N THR A 123 -27.97 4.29 16.41
CA THR A 123 -28.25 2.97 15.84
C THR A 123 -29.16 3.10 14.62
N PRO A 124 -29.16 2.13 13.68
CA PRO A 124 -30.05 2.14 12.52
C PRO A 124 -31.57 2.19 12.91
N GLY A 125 -31.90 1.80 14.13
CA GLY A 125 -33.24 1.89 14.69
C GLY A 125 -33.59 3.24 15.33
N GLY A 126 -32.73 4.27 15.21
CA GLY A 126 -32.97 5.61 15.72
C GLY A 126 -32.72 5.78 17.22
N ALA A 127 -32.22 4.76 17.91
CA ALA A 127 -31.87 4.88 19.33
C ALA A 127 -30.46 5.50 19.46
N ARG A 128 -30.32 6.49 20.34
CA ARG A 128 -29.05 7.13 20.67
C ARG A 128 -28.47 6.51 21.94
N LEU A 129 -27.32 5.87 21.80
CA LEU A 129 -26.61 5.27 22.92
C LEU A 129 -25.60 6.28 23.48
N SER A 130 -25.80 6.73 24.70
CA SER A 130 -25.00 7.78 25.34
C SER A 130 -24.02 7.25 26.38
N GLU A 131 -23.79 6.01 26.58
CA GLU A 131 -22.72 5.50 27.45
C GLU A 131 -22.56 3.98 27.42
N ASN A 132 -21.30 3.53 27.39
CA ASN A 132 -20.72 2.27 27.89
C ASN A 132 -21.51 0.94 27.70
N ARG A 133 -22.35 0.80 26.70
CA ARG A 133 -22.96 -0.49 26.33
C ARG A 133 -22.54 -0.97 24.95
N LEU A 134 -21.30 -0.71 24.58
CA LEU A 134 -20.65 -1.31 23.41
C LEU A 134 -19.68 -2.38 23.89
N THR A 135 -20.22 -3.39 24.48
CA THR A 135 -19.54 -4.68 24.65
C THR A 135 -20.14 -5.69 23.72
#